data_d1f6ba2c66db6666e46f3b22594a2086
#
_entry.id   d1f6ba2c66db6666e46f3b22594a2086
#
_cell.length_a   1.000
_cell.length_b   1.000
_cell.length_c   1.000
_cell.angle_alpha   90.00
_cell.angle_beta   90.00
_cell.angle_gamma   90.00
#
_symmetry.space_group_name_H-M   'P 1'
#
loop_
_entity.id
_entity.type
_entity.pdbx_description
1 polymer ?
#
loop_
_entity_poly.entity_id
_entity_poly.type
_entity_poly.pdbx_seq_one_letter_code
_entity_poly.pdbx_strand_id
1 'polypeptide(L)'
;MTNQSVITEERFSKGKTFTQYMESGIRNYDQFKENYENLALSPKQEAALGDLKNHPNGPDHMVIIGEDWCPDVYRGLPVGQKIGETLDIEVRIFERDQNMDMIEEYLKGGEFASIPVFIFYNEKHKEICHFIERPELANKEIGVIQEVLGDVSPEAIKERLGHEPSDEEIQKERTESRERYKQWQKGETWANWRIATVDEGIHLLSSALSL
;
A
#
# COMPACT_ATOMS: atom_id res chain seq x y z
N MET A 1 -19.91 1.71 25.27
CA MET A 1 -18.53 1.34 25.62
C MET A 1 -17.73 1.51 24.34
N THR A 2 -16.84 2.49 24.27
CA THR A 2 -15.91 2.62 23.15
C THR A 2 -14.94 1.44 23.26
N ASN A 3 -15.00 0.52 22.31
CA ASN A 3 -13.98 -0.53 22.20
C ASN A 3 -12.63 0.19 22.09
N GLN A 4 -11.72 -0.13 23.01
CA GLN A 4 -10.36 0.34 22.92
C GLN A 4 -9.68 -0.41 21.76
N SER A 5 -8.94 0.32 20.89
CA SER A 5 -8.20 -0.30 19.79
C SER A 5 -7.25 -1.38 20.29
N VAL A 6 -7.11 -2.45 19.54
CA VAL A 6 -6.12 -3.52 19.80
C VAL A 6 -4.69 -3.07 19.46
N ILE A 7 -4.53 -1.94 18.73
CA ILE A 7 -3.23 -1.35 18.41
C ILE A 7 -2.81 -0.42 19.56
N THR A 8 -2.28 -1.00 20.62
CA THR A 8 -1.73 -0.27 21.76
C THR A 8 -0.28 0.15 21.49
N GLU A 9 0.27 1.08 22.30
CA GLU A 9 1.69 1.47 22.26
C GLU A 9 2.62 0.24 22.42
N GLU A 10 2.26 -0.68 23.34
CA GLU A 10 3.02 -1.92 23.51
C GLU A 10 2.99 -2.78 22.24
N ARG A 11 1.82 -2.86 21.58
CA ARG A 11 1.70 -3.62 20.31
C ARG A 11 2.46 -2.93 19.19
N PHE A 12 2.37 -1.62 19.08
CA PHE A 12 3.12 -0.82 18.11
C PHE A 12 4.60 -1.15 18.15
N SER A 13 5.21 -1.21 19.34
CA SER A 13 6.64 -1.52 19.52
C SER A 13 7.07 -2.89 19.00
N LYS A 14 6.12 -3.82 18.78
CA LYS A 14 6.36 -5.18 18.26
C LYS A 14 6.34 -5.27 16.73
N GLY A 15 5.89 -4.23 16.05
CA GLY A 15 5.91 -4.16 14.58
C GLY A 15 7.34 -4.11 14.05
N LYS A 16 7.53 -4.61 12.81
CA LYS A 16 8.81 -4.53 12.12
C LYS A 16 9.09 -3.12 11.65
N THR A 17 10.34 -2.67 11.74
CA THR A 17 10.79 -1.51 10.96
C THR A 17 10.81 -1.87 9.47
N PHE A 18 10.90 -0.85 8.59
CA PHE A 18 11.01 -1.09 7.15
C PHE A 18 12.23 -1.97 6.80
N THR A 19 13.38 -1.70 7.42
CA THR A 19 14.58 -2.52 7.23
C THR A 19 14.35 -3.97 7.65
N GLN A 20 13.80 -4.19 8.84
CA GLN A 20 13.48 -5.54 9.33
C GLN A 20 12.48 -6.27 8.43
N TYR A 21 11.48 -5.54 7.91
CA TYR A 21 10.51 -6.11 6.98
C TYR A 21 11.18 -6.53 5.68
N MET A 22 11.98 -5.66 5.07
CA MET A 22 12.72 -5.96 3.83
C MET A 22 13.70 -7.13 3.99
N GLU A 23 14.37 -7.24 5.14
CA GLU A 23 15.35 -8.31 5.43
C GLU A 23 14.69 -9.63 5.87
N SER A 24 13.40 -9.68 6.11
CA SER A 24 12.71 -10.89 6.58
C SER A 24 12.44 -11.96 5.49
N GLY A 25 13.00 -11.79 4.29
CA GLY A 25 12.83 -12.75 3.19
C GLY A 25 11.47 -12.63 2.49
N ILE A 26 10.95 -11.41 2.40
CA ILE A 26 9.67 -11.12 1.74
C ILE A 26 9.68 -11.52 0.26
N ARG A 27 8.50 -11.89 -0.24
CA ARG A 27 8.23 -11.99 -1.68
C ARG A 27 8.28 -10.60 -2.31
N ASN A 28 8.46 -10.56 -3.62
CA ASN A 28 8.43 -9.29 -4.37
C ASN A 28 9.41 -8.22 -3.84
N TYR A 29 10.53 -8.64 -3.23
CA TYR A 29 11.54 -7.73 -2.68
C TYR A 29 11.97 -6.65 -3.67
N ASP A 30 12.20 -7.04 -4.95
CA ASP A 30 12.63 -6.10 -5.99
C ASP A 30 11.56 -5.03 -6.27
N GLN A 31 10.27 -5.40 -6.24
CA GLN A 31 9.16 -4.44 -6.41
C GLN A 31 9.08 -3.46 -5.25
N PHE A 32 9.21 -3.91 -3.99
CA PHE A 32 9.30 -3.01 -2.84
C PHE A 32 10.45 -2.04 -2.98
N LYS A 33 11.64 -2.54 -3.28
CA LYS A 33 12.86 -1.74 -3.46
C LYS A 33 12.69 -0.72 -4.60
N GLU A 34 12.23 -1.16 -5.77
CA GLU A 34 12.02 -0.31 -6.95
C GLU A 34 11.00 0.81 -6.67
N ASN A 35 9.89 0.48 -5.99
CA ASN A 35 8.89 1.49 -5.61
C ASN A 35 9.42 2.49 -4.57
N TYR A 36 10.29 2.06 -3.66
CA TYR A 36 10.94 2.95 -2.70
C TYR A 36 11.97 3.87 -3.36
N GLU A 37 12.86 3.32 -4.21
CA GLU A 37 13.94 4.07 -4.86
C GLU A 37 13.43 5.05 -5.92
N ASN A 38 12.34 4.72 -6.62
CA ASN A 38 11.78 5.54 -7.69
C ASN A 38 10.73 6.55 -7.22
N LEU A 39 10.50 6.70 -5.91
CA LEU A 39 9.63 7.74 -5.37
C LEU A 39 10.46 8.94 -4.89
N ALA A 40 10.27 10.06 -5.55
CA ALA A 40 10.75 11.37 -5.09
C ALA A 40 9.54 12.26 -4.77
N LEU A 41 9.52 12.84 -3.59
CA LEU A 41 8.51 13.82 -3.21
C LEU A 41 8.83 15.16 -3.88
N SER A 42 7.79 15.88 -4.30
CA SER A 42 7.93 17.24 -4.78
C SER A 42 8.17 18.22 -3.61
N PRO A 43 8.82 19.36 -3.83
CA PRO A 43 8.99 20.38 -2.79
C PRO A 43 7.67 20.82 -2.14
N LYS A 44 6.56 20.76 -2.89
CA LYS A 44 5.22 21.07 -2.37
C LYS A 44 4.74 20.01 -1.37
N GLN A 45 4.96 18.72 -1.66
CA GLN A 45 4.61 17.62 -0.77
C GLN A 45 5.49 17.62 0.49
N GLU A 46 6.79 17.87 0.34
CA GLU A 46 7.72 17.99 1.48
C GLU A 46 7.31 19.15 2.40
N ALA A 47 6.97 20.32 1.84
CA ALA A 47 6.50 21.46 2.63
C ALA A 47 5.19 21.15 3.37
N ALA A 48 4.22 20.54 2.68
CA ALA A 48 2.94 20.16 3.29
C ALA A 48 3.12 19.14 4.43
N LEU A 49 3.97 18.14 4.25
CA LEU A 49 4.32 17.19 5.32
C LEU A 49 5.04 17.88 6.49
N GLY A 50 5.92 18.85 6.21
CA GLY A 50 6.57 19.66 7.23
C GLY A 50 5.58 20.47 8.08
N ASP A 51 4.55 21.05 7.46
CA ASP A 51 3.48 21.77 8.17
C ASP A 51 2.68 20.82 9.06
N LEU A 52 2.36 19.62 8.58
CA LEU A 52 1.65 18.58 9.33
C LEU A 52 2.47 18.10 10.54
N LYS A 53 3.79 17.87 10.37
CA LYS A 53 4.71 17.51 11.46
C LYS A 53 4.72 18.56 12.58
N ASN A 54 4.75 19.83 12.21
CA ASN A 54 4.84 20.93 13.16
C ASN A 54 3.49 21.27 13.83
N HIS A 55 2.39 20.62 13.46
CA HIS A 55 1.10 20.82 14.09
C HIS A 55 1.08 20.25 15.54
N PRO A 56 0.50 20.92 16.55
CA PRO A 56 0.52 20.45 17.94
C PRO A 56 -0.08 19.06 18.20
N ASN A 57 -0.95 18.59 17.31
CA ASN A 57 -1.51 17.25 17.32
C ASN A 57 -1.10 16.47 16.06
N GLY A 58 0.01 16.86 15.44
CA GLY A 58 0.51 16.24 14.22
C GLY A 58 0.92 14.77 14.41
N PRO A 59 1.25 14.09 13.30
CA PRO A 59 1.66 12.70 13.34
C PRO A 59 3.01 12.54 14.07
N ASP A 60 3.09 11.52 14.93
CA ASP A 60 4.27 11.13 15.70
C ASP A 60 4.75 9.73 15.33
N HIS A 61 3.83 8.84 15.00
CA HIS A 61 4.15 7.50 14.54
C HIS A 61 3.06 6.95 13.62
N MET A 62 3.41 5.90 12.86
CA MET A 62 2.52 5.28 11.88
C MET A 62 2.60 3.76 11.94
N VAL A 63 1.44 3.11 11.83
CA VAL A 63 1.31 1.67 11.58
C VAL A 63 0.98 1.46 10.10
N ILE A 64 1.62 0.45 9.49
CA ILE A 64 1.26 -0.07 8.17
C ILE A 64 0.91 -1.55 8.31
N ILE A 65 -0.29 -1.93 7.87
CA ILE A 65 -0.72 -3.33 7.83
C ILE A 65 -0.72 -3.78 6.37
N GLY A 66 -0.04 -4.87 6.06
CA GLY A 66 0.04 -5.34 4.68
C GLY A 66 0.60 -6.74 4.53
N GLU A 67 0.66 -7.23 3.28
CA GLU A 67 1.23 -8.52 2.92
C GLU A 67 2.14 -8.39 1.70
N ASP A 68 3.24 -9.12 1.71
CA ASP A 68 4.30 -9.03 0.70
C ASP A 68 3.90 -9.50 -0.71
N TRP A 69 2.83 -10.28 -0.81
CA TRP A 69 2.28 -10.79 -2.07
C TRP A 69 1.32 -9.82 -2.77
N CYS A 70 0.82 -8.78 -2.06
CA CYS A 70 -0.19 -7.87 -2.59
C CYS A 70 0.44 -6.72 -3.41
N PRO A 71 0.01 -6.51 -4.68
CA PRO A 71 0.51 -5.42 -5.51
C PRO A 71 0.32 -4.02 -4.90
N ASP A 72 -0.83 -3.77 -4.26
CA ASP A 72 -1.08 -2.49 -3.60
C ASP A 72 -0.16 -2.28 -2.39
N VAL A 73 0.27 -3.36 -1.73
CA VAL A 73 1.22 -3.28 -0.61
C VAL A 73 2.64 -2.99 -1.10
N TYR A 74 3.16 -3.73 -2.09
CA TYR A 74 4.53 -3.45 -2.56
C TYR A 74 4.64 -2.11 -3.33
N ARG A 75 3.51 -1.51 -3.76
CA ARG A 75 3.47 -0.12 -4.23
C ARG A 75 3.36 0.85 -3.05
N GLY A 76 2.40 0.65 -2.16
CA GLY A 76 1.97 1.62 -1.15
C GLY A 76 2.85 1.65 0.10
N LEU A 77 3.30 0.50 0.61
CA LEU A 77 4.10 0.44 1.84
C LEU A 77 5.42 1.25 1.72
N PRO A 78 6.17 1.17 0.60
CA PRO A 78 7.32 2.05 0.38
C PRO A 78 6.96 3.54 0.36
N VAL A 79 5.77 3.89 -0.14
CA VAL A 79 5.26 5.28 -0.09
C VAL A 79 5.03 5.72 1.35
N GLY A 80 4.37 4.88 2.16
CA GLY A 80 4.18 5.13 3.58
C GLY A 80 5.50 5.33 4.32
N GLN A 81 6.51 4.50 4.02
CA GLN A 81 7.85 4.67 4.59
C GLN A 81 8.46 6.04 4.21
N LYS A 82 8.35 6.48 2.95
CA LYS A 82 8.83 7.80 2.52
C LYS A 82 8.09 8.95 3.20
N ILE A 83 6.79 8.82 3.40
CA ILE A 83 6.01 9.79 4.17
C ILE A 83 6.53 9.83 5.62
N GLY A 84 6.73 8.66 6.25
CA GLY A 84 7.26 8.56 7.61
C GLY A 84 8.66 9.20 7.75
N GLU A 85 9.55 8.94 6.81
CA GLU A 85 10.90 9.56 6.76
C GLU A 85 10.81 11.09 6.64
N THR A 86 9.91 11.59 5.80
CA THR A 86 9.75 13.05 5.58
C THR A 86 9.13 13.72 6.80
N LEU A 87 8.19 13.04 7.47
CA LEU A 87 7.62 13.48 8.73
C LEU A 87 8.59 13.29 9.91
N ASP A 88 9.68 12.54 9.73
CA ASP A 88 10.62 12.12 10.80
C ASP A 88 9.85 11.44 11.96
N ILE A 89 9.03 10.46 11.63
CA ILE A 89 8.21 9.67 12.55
C ILE A 89 8.55 8.19 12.47
N GLU A 90 8.26 7.46 13.54
CA GLU A 90 8.48 6.03 13.57
C GLU A 90 7.40 5.28 12.78
N VAL A 91 7.82 4.36 11.90
CA VAL A 91 6.93 3.50 11.11
C VAL A 91 7.07 2.05 11.56
N ARG A 92 5.95 1.39 11.83
CA ARG A 92 5.91 -0.03 12.17
C ARG A 92 4.99 -0.79 11.23
N ILE A 93 5.47 -1.94 10.78
CA ILE A 93 4.83 -2.78 9.78
C ILE A 93 4.37 -4.08 10.42
N PHE A 94 3.13 -4.47 10.11
CA PHE A 94 2.51 -5.71 10.56
C PHE A 94 2.02 -6.52 9.36
N GLU A 95 2.29 -7.83 9.36
CA GLU A 95 1.69 -8.74 8.39
C GLU A 95 0.23 -8.98 8.76
N ARG A 96 -0.68 -8.69 7.81
CA ARG A 96 -2.14 -8.80 8.03
C ARG A 96 -2.56 -10.19 8.49
N ASP A 97 -2.06 -11.24 7.82
CA ASP A 97 -2.52 -12.62 8.05
C ASP A 97 -2.12 -13.14 9.45
N GLN A 98 -1.14 -12.49 10.10
CA GLN A 98 -0.72 -12.76 11.48
C GLN A 98 -1.38 -11.82 12.48
N ASN A 99 -2.09 -10.78 12.03
CA ASN A 99 -2.66 -9.72 12.85
C ASN A 99 -4.10 -9.38 12.41
N MET A 100 -4.94 -10.43 12.25
CA MET A 100 -6.33 -10.28 11.78
C MET A 100 -7.16 -9.39 12.69
N ASP A 101 -6.92 -9.41 13.99
CA ASP A 101 -7.58 -8.54 14.95
C ASP A 101 -7.30 -7.05 14.72
N MET A 102 -6.12 -6.70 14.18
CA MET A 102 -5.80 -5.32 13.82
C MET A 102 -6.56 -4.88 12.56
N ILE A 103 -6.56 -5.70 11.51
CA ILE A 103 -7.23 -5.34 10.25
C ILE A 103 -8.74 -5.29 10.38
N GLU A 104 -9.34 -6.03 11.31
CA GLU A 104 -10.78 -6.01 11.58
C GLU A 104 -11.27 -4.63 12.06
N GLU A 105 -10.40 -3.80 12.61
CA GLU A 105 -10.73 -2.41 12.98
C GLU A 105 -10.79 -1.47 11.74
N TYR A 106 -10.25 -1.90 10.58
CA TYR A 106 -10.06 -1.07 9.37
C TYR A 106 -10.64 -1.71 8.11
N LEU A 107 -11.79 -2.35 8.21
CA LEU A 107 -12.43 -2.97 7.06
C LEU A 107 -12.91 -1.93 6.05
N LYS A 108 -12.48 -2.04 4.80
CA LYS A 108 -12.97 -1.20 3.71
C LYS A 108 -14.47 -1.43 3.50
N GLY A 109 -15.25 -0.35 3.64
CA GLY A 109 -16.71 -0.45 3.59
C GLY A 109 -17.33 -1.26 4.74
N GLY A 110 -16.58 -1.55 5.81
CA GLY A 110 -17.03 -2.38 6.92
C GLY A 110 -17.05 -3.89 6.62
N GLU A 111 -16.48 -4.34 5.49
CA GLU A 111 -16.61 -5.72 5.00
C GLU A 111 -15.26 -6.33 4.56
N PHE A 112 -14.42 -5.58 3.87
CA PHE A 112 -13.23 -6.12 3.22
C PHE A 112 -11.94 -5.79 3.97
N ALA A 113 -11.15 -6.79 4.33
CA ALA A 113 -9.81 -6.66 4.91
C ALA A 113 -8.77 -6.24 3.84
N SER A 114 -9.02 -5.07 3.20
CA SER A 114 -8.18 -4.52 2.14
C SER A 114 -6.85 -3.99 2.68
N ILE A 115 -5.77 -4.19 1.95
CA ILE A 115 -4.40 -3.79 2.31
C ILE A 115 -3.70 -3.06 1.15
N PRO A 116 -2.72 -2.18 1.46
CA PRO A 116 -2.23 -1.79 2.78
C PRO A 116 -3.22 -0.91 3.56
N VAL A 117 -3.10 -0.90 4.89
CA VAL A 117 -3.71 0.12 5.75
C VAL A 117 -2.61 0.95 6.38
N PHE A 118 -2.72 2.27 6.29
CA PHE A 118 -1.83 3.22 6.95
C PHE A 118 -2.61 3.90 8.05
N ILE A 119 -2.08 3.92 9.27
CA ILE A 119 -2.76 4.50 10.43
C ILE A 119 -1.79 5.49 11.07
N PHE A 120 -2.18 6.75 11.13
CA PHE A 120 -1.37 7.82 11.69
C PHE A 120 -1.83 8.14 13.11
N TYR A 121 -0.87 8.18 14.02
CA TYR A 121 -1.08 8.47 15.44
C TYR A 121 -0.33 9.73 15.86
N ASN A 122 -0.89 10.48 16.82
CA ASN A 122 -0.19 11.57 17.48
C ASN A 122 0.66 11.06 18.66
N GLU A 123 1.42 11.94 19.31
CA GLU A 123 2.28 11.66 20.48
C GLU A 123 1.55 10.91 21.63
N LYS A 124 0.24 11.08 21.75
CA LYS A 124 -0.59 10.43 22.79
C LYS A 124 -1.17 9.09 22.32
N HIS A 125 -0.63 8.51 21.27
CA HIS A 125 -1.13 7.29 20.64
C HIS A 125 -2.62 7.35 20.28
N LYS A 126 -3.10 8.55 19.94
CA LYS A 126 -4.45 8.74 19.45
C LYS A 126 -4.42 8.75 17.92
N GLU A 127 -5.25 7.92 17.30
CA GLU A 127 -5.41 7.93 15.85
C GLU A 127 -5.86 9.32 15.36
N ILE A 128 -5.15 9.81 14.35
CA ILE A 128 -5.48 11.04 13.62
C ILE A 128 -6.37 10.71 12.44
N CYS A 129 -5.91 9.81 11.59
CA CYS A 129 -6.63 9.28 10.43
C CYS A 129 -6.01 7.97 9.96
N HIS A 130 -6.70 7.30 9.05
CA HIS A 130 -6.18 6.15 8.35
C HIS A 130 -6.50 6.20 6.85
N PHE A 131 -5.73 5.44 6.07
CA PHE A 131 -5.88 5.30 4.62
C PHE A 131 -5.88 3.81 4.26
N ILE A 132 -6.82 3.38 3.42
CA ILE A 132 -7.01 1.96 3.10
C ILE A 132 -6.80 1.70 1.60
N GLU A 133 -5.89 0.78 1.31
CA GLU A 133 -5.64 0.12 0.02
C GLU A 133 -4.94 1.03 -1.01
N ARG A 134 -5.68 1.84 -1.74
CA ARG A 134 -5.15 2.59 -2.88
C ARG A 134 -5.82 3.95 -3.02
N PRO A 135 -5.12 4.94 -3.64
CA PRO A 135 -5.68 6.25 -3.83
C PRO A 135 -6.86 6.24 -4.80
N GLU A 136 -7.71 7.25 -4.68
CA GLU A 136 -8.91 7.38 -5.51
C GLU A 136 -8.59 7.43 -7.02
N LEU A 137 -7.44 7.98 -7.40
CA LEU A 137 -6.96 7.92 -8.78
C LEU A 137 -6.83 6.48 -9.25
N ALA A 138 -6.19 5.61 -8.46
CA ALA A 138 -6.02 4.21 -8.80
C ALA A 138 -7.37 3.46 -8.85
N ASN A 139 -8.32 3.79 -7.97
CA ASN A 139 -9.67 3.22 -8.02
C ASN A 139 -10.38 3.55 -9.34
N LYS A 140 -10.24 4.77 -9.84
CA LYS A 140 -10.83 5.19 -11.12
C LYS A 140 -10.20 4.51 -12.34
N GLU A 141 -8.91 4.24 -12.25
CA GLU A 141 -8.12 3.67 -13.34
C GLU A 141 -7.90 2.15 -13.23
N ILE A 142 -8.50 1.49 -12.22
CA ILE A 142 -8.23 0.07 -11.90
C ILE A 142 -8.48 -0.88 -13.08
N GLY A 143 -9.38 -0.53 -13.98
CA GLY A 143 -9.69 -1.32 -15.17
C GLY A 143 -8.49 -1.56 -16.10
N VAL A 144 -7.50 -0.65 -16.09
CA VAL A 144 -6.27 -0.80 -16.88
C VAL A 144 -5.49 -2.08 -16.53
N ILE A 145 -5.60 -2.55 -15.28
CA ILE A 145 -4.94 -3.79 -14.86
C ILE A 145 -5.50 -4.99 -15.62
N GLN A 146 -6.81 -5.05 -15.80
CA GLN A 146 -7.45 -6.14 -16.57
C GLN A 146 -7.04 -6.10 -18.04
N GLU A 147 -6.93 -4.92 -18.62
CA GLU A 147 -6.46 -4.74 -20.00
C GLU A 147 -5.00 -5.25 -20.15
N VAL A 148 -4.12 -4.92 -19.20
CA VAL A 148 -2.72 -5.33 -19.20
C VAL A 148 -2.56 -6.84 -18.98
N LEU A 149 -3.29 -7.39 -18.02
CA LEU A 149 -3.27 -8.82 -17.73
C LEU A 149 -3.86 -9.63 -18.89
N GLY A 150 -4.92 -9.12 -19.52
CA GLY A 150 -5.72 -9.84 -20.49
C GLY A 150 -6.49 -10.98 -19.84
N ASP A 151 -7.35 -11.62 -20.62
CA ASP A 151 -8.04 -12.82 -20.17
C ASP A 151 -7.16 -14.05 -20.42
N VAL A 152 -6.75 -14.72 -19.35
CA VAL A 152 -5.96 -15.95 -19.32
C VAL A 152 -6.76 -17.14 -18.80
N SER A 153 -8.10 -17.07 -18.90
CA SER A 153 -8.97 -18.22 -18.69
C SER A 153 -8.72 -19.29 -19.75
N PRO A 154 -8.91 -20.58 -19.44
CA PRO A 154 -8.76 -21.65 -20.44
C PRO A 154 -9.62 -21.41 -21.67
N GLU A 155 -10.81 -20.87 -21.52
CA GLU A 155 -11.77 -20.55 -22.59
C GLU A 155 -11.21 -19.48 -23.52
N ALA A 156 -10.69 -18.38 -23.01
CA ALA A 156 -10.11 -17.31 -23.79
C ALA A 156 -8.83 -17.76 -24.50
N ILE A 157 -8.00 -18.59 -23.83
CA ILE A 157 -6.81 -19.20 -24.44
C ILE A 157 -7.21 -20.13 -25.59
N LYS A 158 -8.23 -20.98 -25.40
CA LYS A 158 -8.77 -21.86 -26.43
C LYS A 158 -9.24 -21.10 -27.67
N GLU A 159 -9.95 -19.99 -27.45
CA GLU A 159 -10.40 -19.14 -28.56
C GLU A 159 -9.23 -18.56 -29.36
N ARG A 160 -8.16 -18.11 -28.68
CA ARG A 160 -6.96 -17.57 -29.34
C ARG A 160 -6.14 -18.64 -30.07
N LEU A 161 -6.01 -19.84 -29.50
CA LEU A 161 -5.22 -20.94 -30.08
C LEU A 161 -5.99 -21.73 -31.16
N GLY A 162 -7.32 -21.72 -31.11
CA GLY A 162 -8.16 -22.50 -32.02
C GLY A 162 -8.25 -24.01 -31.68
N HIS A 163 -7.69 -24.43 -30.53
CA HIS A 163 -7.74 -25.80 -30.02
C HIS A 163 -7.82 -25.81 -28.49
N GLU A 164 -8.12 -26.95 -27.89
CA GLU A 164 -8.10 -27.14 -26.43
C GLU A 164 -6.68 -26.96 -25.88
N PRO A 165 -6.43 -25.97 -24.98
CA PRO A 165 -5.08 -25.71 -24.50
C PRO A 165 -4.60 -26.81 -23.55
N SER A 166 -3.34 -27.17 -23.67
CA SER A 166 -2.62 -27.99 -22.69
C SER A 166 -2.30 -27.18 -21.43
N ASP A 167 -2.04 -27.88 -20.32
CA ASP A 167 -1.59 -27.24 -19.07
C ASP A 167 -0.33 -26.39 -19.27
N GLU A 168 0.58 -26.80 -20.13
CA GLU A 168 1.81 -26.07 -20.47
C GLU A 168 1.50 -24.74 -21.17
N GLU A 169 0.59 -24.76 -22.14
CA GLU A 169 0.13 -23.54 -22.84
C GLU A 169 -0.58 -22.58 -21.89
N ILE A 170 -1.43 -23.10 -21.00
CA ILE A 170 -2.09 -22.26 -19.97
C ILE A 170 -1.04 -21.60 -19.04
N GLN A 171 -0.05 -22.35 -18.58
CA GLN A 171 1.01 -21.82 -17.71
C GLN A 171 1.88 -20.78 -18.42
N LYS A 172 2.17 -21.00 -19.71
CA LYS A 172 2.89 -20.03 -20.54
C LYS A 172 2.14 -18.71 -20.65
N GLU A 173 0.87 -18.75 -21.04
CA GLU A 173 0.00 -17.56 -21.15
C GLU A 173 -0.09 -16.78 -19.83
N ARG A 174 -0.26 -17.49 -18.70
CA ARG A 174 -0.29 -16.88 -17.37
C ARG A 174 1.03 -16.25 -16.98
N THR A 175 2.15 -16.87 -17.36
CA THR A 175 3.49 -16.32 -17.11
C THR A 175 3.72 -15.05 -17.92
N GLU A 176 3.39 -15.07 -19.21
CA GLU A 176 3.50 -13.90 -20.09
C GLU A 176 2.60 -12.74 -19.61
N SER A 177 1.38 -13.04 -19.14
CA SER A 177 0.48 -12.06 -18.53
C SER A 177 1.11 -11.39 -17.30
N ARG A 178 1.72 -12.17 -16.40
CA ARG A 178 2.40 -11.64 -15.22
C ARG A 178 3.61 -10.78 -15.59
N GLU A 179 4.37 -11.17 -16.60
CA GLU A 179 5.51 -10.37 -17.08
C GLU A 179 5.05 -9.06 -17.72
N ARG A 180 3.96 -9.04 -18.50
CA ARG A 180 3.34 -7.80 -18.99
C ARG A 180 2.95 -6.87 -17.85
N TYR A 181 2.33 -7.42 -16.79
CA TYR A 181 1.94 -6.65 -15.61
C TYR A 181 3.16 -6.06 -14.87
N LYS A 182 4.22 -6.85 -14.68
CA LYS A 182 5.46 -6.34 -14.08
C LYS A 182 6.10 -5.22 -14.91
N GLN A 183 6.08 -5.32 -16.23
CA GLN A 183 6.60 -4.27 -17.11
C GLN A 183 5.73 -3.01 -17.04
N TRP A 184 4.41 -3.16 -17.03
CA TRP A 184 3.49 -2.05 -16.88
C TRP A 184 3.68 -1.30 -15.55
N GLN A 185 3.97 -2.00 -14.48
CA GLN A 185 4.26 -1.39 -13.16
C GLN A 185 5.50 -0.48 -13.16
N LYS A 186 6.34 -0.53 -14.18
CA LYS A 186 7.46 0.40 -14.38
C LYS A 186 7.04 1.70 -15.10
N GLY A 187 5.82 1.76 -15.56
CA GLY A 187 5.27 2.86 -16.35
C GLY A 187 4.74 4.02 -15.51
N GLU A 188 4.29 5.04 -16.24
CA GLU A 188 3.83 6.31 -15.70
C GLU A 188 2.58 6.16 -14.82
N THR A 189 1.61 5.35 -15.21
CA THR A 189 0.38 5.13 -14.44
C THR A 189 0.68 4.63 -13.03
N TRP A 190 1.57 3.65 -12.91
CA TRP A 190 1.99 3.12 -11.62
C TRP A 190 2.74 4.16 -10.77
N ALA A 191 3.59 4.97 -11.41
CA ALA A 191 4.28 6.08 -10.77
C ALA A 191 3.29 7.15 -10.27
N ASN A 192 2.30 7.51 -11.09
CA ASN A 192 1.25 8.46 -10.72
C ASN A 192 0.42 7.97 -9.53
N TRP A 193 0.15 6.66 -9.43
CA TRP A 193 -0.55 6.10 -8.27
C TRP A 193 0.28 6.19 -6.98
N ARG A 194 1.62 6.08 -7.05
CA ARG A 194 2.47 6.35 -5.88
C ARG A 194 2.36 7.80 -5.42
N ILE A 195 2.44 8.74 -6.37
CA ILE A 195 2.31 10.18 -6.07
C ILE A 195 0.93 10.49 -5.49
N ALA A 196 -0.15 9.95 -6.09
CA ALA A 196 -1.50 10.12 -5.60
C ALA A 196 -1.69 9.56 -4.17
N THR A 197 -0.98 8.48 -3.81
CA THR A 197 -0.99 7.97 -2.43
C THR A 197 -0.39 8.98 -1.44
N VAL A 198 0.68 9.69 -1.82
CA VAL A 198 1.25 10.77 -1.00
C VAL A 198 0.25 11.92 -0.84
N ASP A 199 -0.33 12.37 -1.96
CA ASP A 199 -1.27 13.50 -1.95
C ASP A 199 -2.52 13.20 -1.11
N GLU A 200 -3.03 11.98 -1.20
CA GLU A 200 -4.20 11.55 -0.40
C GLU A 200 -3.85 11.42 1.09
N GLY A 201 -2.67 10.91 1.43
CA GLY A 201 -2.17 10.91 2.82
C GLY A 201 -2.08 12.32 3.40
N ILE A 202 -1.51 13.27 2.65
CA ILE A 202 -1.45 14.69 3.03
C ILE A 202 -2.86 15.27 3.22
N HIS A 203 -3.77 14.99 2.28
CA HIS A 203 -5.15 15.48 2.34
C HIS A 203 -5.90 14.95 3.58
N LEU A 204 -5.79 13.67 3.87
CA LEU A 204 -6.44 13.05 5.04
C LEU A 204 -5.90 13.63 6.35
N LEU A 205 -4.59 13.75 6.48
CA LEU A 205 -3.95 14.35 7.64
C LEU A 205 -4.35 15.82 7.80
N SER A 206 -4.31 16.62 6.73
CA SER A 206 -4.70 18.03 6.76
C SER A 206 -6.17 18.19 7.16
N SER A 207 -7.05 17.36 6.59
CA SER A 207 -8.49 17.39 6.91
C SER A 207 -8.74 17.03 8.38
N ALA A 208 -8.05 16.01 8.91
CA ALA A 208 -8.21 15.57 10.31
C ALA A 208 -7.67 16.61 11.31
N LEU A 209 -6.64 17.37 10.91
CA LEU A 209 -6.01 18.41 11.74
C LEU A 209 -6.60 19.82 11.51
N SER A 210 -7.55 19.96 10.59
CA SER A 210 -8.20 21.25 10.25
C SER A 210 -7.24 22.30 9.68
N LEU A 211 -6.30 21.84 8.83
CA LEU A 211 -5.35 22.66 8.08
C LEU A 211 -5.80 22.93 6.64
#